data_eb654357ec9ebe1ca4955c0fc2bbac63
#
_entry.id   eb654357ec9ebe1ca4955c0fc2bbac63
#
_cell.length_a   1.000
_cell.length_b   1.000
_cell.length_c   1.000
_cell.angle_alpha   90.00
_cell.angle_beta   90.00
_cell.angle_gamma   90.00
#
_symmetry.space_group_name_H-M   'P 1'
#
loop_
_entity.id
_entity.type
_entity.pdbx_description
1 polymer ?
#
loop_
_entity_poly.entity_id
_entity_poly.type
_entity_poly.pdbx_seq_one_letter_code
_entity_poly.pdbx_strand_id
1 'polypeptide(L)'
;MTLLLSLVLYSMWTANTFIVSGAELSGNQRLNAADVSSALGLVGQPIFEAIPSQIESNLRSAFPDLANVSVQVGFPNRILVNVVERTPLLVWSQGDKITWIDSNGVSFMPRGNVPGLIPVASNGTPPKLPGDPKQSVYEQPFIDPAMVQAIVTLHPQVPAGSPMVYDPTYGMGWQDPHGWSVYFGQNTQDIPMKVKVYQAILDSITKQGIQPTLISVEYLNAPFYK
;
A
#
# COMPACT_ATOMS: atom_id res chain seq x y z
N MET A 1 -24.27 -50.45 13.39
CA MET A 1 -23.80 -49.17 13.95
C MET A 1 -23.15 -48.28 12.89
N THR A 2 -22.27 -48.77 12.03
CA THR A 2 -21.60 -48.02 10.95
C THR A 2 -22.56 -47.39 9.93
N LEU A 3 -23.58 -48.13 9.45
CA LEU A 3 -24.58 -47.65 8.50
C LEU A 3 -25.41 -46.47 9.04
N LEU A 4 -25.76 -46.50 10.31
CA LEU A 4 -26.56 -45.47 10.96
C LEU A 4 -25.73 -44.18 11.14
N LEU A 5 -24.45 -44.33 11.48
CA LEU A 5 -23.52 -43.22 11.58
C LEU A 5 -23.28 -42.57 10.21
N SER A 6 -23.10 -43.39 9.16
CA SER A 6 -22.94 -42.89 7.78
C SER A 6 -24.18 -42.12 7.29
N LEU A 7 -25.39 -42.58 7.65
CA LEU A 7 -26.63 -41.90 7.31
C LEU A 7 -26.75 -40.53 8.03
N VAL A 8 -26.39 -40.49 9.31
CA VAL A 8 -26.38 -39.23 10.09
C VAL A 8 -25.38 -38.23 9.50
N LEU A 9 -24.15 -38.66 9.23
CA LEU A 9 -23.14 -37.83 8.63
C LEU A 9 -23.55 -37.29 7.25
N TYR A 10 -24.15 -38.16 6.42
CA TYR A 10 -24.68 -37.77 5.11
C TYR A 10 -25.82 -36.74 5.25
N SER A 11 -26.74 -36.96 6.20
CA SER A 11 -27.83 -36.02 6.45
C SER A 11 -27.35 -34.68 6.97
N MET A 12 -26.31 -34.65 7.80
CA MET A 12 -25.67 -33.42 8.24
C MET A 12 -24.99 -32.68 7.08
N TRP A 13 -24.31 -33.42 6.20
CA TRP A 13 -23.60 -32.84 5.05
C TRP A 13 -24.54 -32.19 4.03
N THR A 14 -25.74 -32.78 3.86
CA THR A 14 -26.73 -32.32 2.87
C THR A 14 -27.81 -31.41 3.46
N ALA A 15 -27.85 -31.25 4.79
CA ALA A 15 -28.87 -30.42 5.42
C ALA A 15 -28.65 -28.93 5.14
N ASN A 16 -29.67 -28.23 4.64
CA ASN A 16 -29.64 -26.81 4.35
C ASN A 16 -29.20 -25.93 5.54
N THR A 17 -29.38 -26.42 6.76
CA THR A 17 -28.95 -25.76 8.00
C THR A 17 -27.43 -25.54 8.05
N PHE A 18 -26.64 -26.43 7.40
CA PHE A 18 -25.18 -26.37 7.39
C PHE A 18 -24.62 -25.80 6.09
N ILE A 19 -25.47 -25.33 5.19
CA ILE A 19 -25.03 -24.69 3.93
C ILE A 19 -24.75 -23.22 4.20
N VAL A 20 -23.56 -22.76 3.79
CA VAL A 20 -23.14 -21.38 3.91
C VAL A 20 -24.01 -20.49 3.02
N SER A 21 -24.67 -19.50 3.61
CA SER A 21 -25.50 -18.53 2.89
C SER A 21 -24.74 -17.26 2.48
N GLY A 22 -23.59 -17.01 3.10
CA GLY A 22 -22.75 -15.85 2.88
C GLY A 22 -21.77 -15.61 4.03
N ALA A 23 -20.96 -14.56 3.91
CA ALA A 23 -20.07 -14.11 4.98
C ALA A 23 -20.61 -12.83 5.62
N GLU A 24 -20.53 -12.77 6.94
CA GLU A 24 -20.74 -11.53 7.70
C GLU A 24 -19.41 -10.77 7.73
N LEU A 25 -19.35 -9.62 7.05
CA LEU A 25 -18.15 -8.80 6.95
C LEU A 25 -18.20 -7.66 7.97
N SER A 26 -17.09 -7.41 8.65
CA SER A 26 -16.93 -6.28 9.57
C SER A 26 -15.55 -5.63 9.41
N GLY A 27 -15.46 -4.34 9.79
CA GLY A 27 -14.24 -3.53 9.68
C GLY A 27 -13.95 -2.99 8.27
N ASN A 28 -14.77 -3.31 7.29
CA ASN A 28 -14.66 -2.78 5.93
C ASN A 28 -15.08 -1.31 5.87
N GLN A 29 -14.40 -0.54 5.03
CA GLN A 29 -14.71 0.86 4.73
C GLN A 29 -15.00 1.07 3.23
N ARG A 30 -14.17 0.49 2.38
CA ARG A 30 -14.23 0.59 0.91
C ARG A 30 -14.54 -0.75 0.25
N LEU A 31 -14.27 -1.86 0.95
CA LEU A 31 -14.52 -3.20 0.47
C LEU A 31 -16.00 -3.56 0.60
N ASN A 32 -16.58 -4.11 -0.46
CA ASN A 32 -17.98 -4.53 -0.48
C ASN A 32 -18.12 -5.98 0.04
N ALA A 33 -19.13 -6.24 0.86
CA ALA A 33 -19.43 -7.59 1.37
C ALA A 33 -19.75 -8.59 0.25
N ALA A 34 -20.36 -8.14 -0.85
CA ALA A 34 -20.64 -8.99 -2.00
C ALA A 34 -19.36 -9.47 -2.69
N ASP A 35 -18.34 -8.59 -2.81
CA ASP A 35 -17.04 -8.93 -3.41
C ASP A 35 -16.33 -9.99 -2.56
N VAL A 36 -16.37 -9.82 -1.22
CA VAL A 36 -15.80 -10.79 -0.28
C VAL A 36 -16.51 -12.14 -0.38
N SER A 37 -17.84 -12.16 -0.36
CA SER A 37 -18.63 -13.40 -0.47
C SER A 37 -18.35 -14.13 -1.77
N SER A 38 -18.18 -13.38 -2.88
CA SER A 38 -17.81 -13.95 -4.18
C SER A 38 -16.41 -14.54 -4.18
N ALA A 39 -15.44 -13.84 -3.56
CA ALA A 39 -14.06 -14.32 -3.46
C ALA A 39 -13.89 -15.54 -2.54
N LEU A 40 -14.79 -15.71 -1.56
CA LEU A 40 -14.79 -16.90 -0.70
C LEU A 40 -15.12 -18.17 -1.46
N GLY A 41 -16.04 -18.12 -2.42
CA GLY A 41 -16.48 -19.28 -3.20
C GLY A 41 -17.20 -20.36 -2.37
N LEU A 42 -17.62 -20.05 -1.15
CA LEU A 42 -18.20 -21.01 -0.20
C LEU A 42 -19.73 -20.94 -0.12
N VAL A 43 -20.35 -19.97 -0.78
CA VAL A 43 -21.81 -19.86 -0.81
C VAL A 43 -22.41 -21.09 -1.47
N GLY A 44 -23.32 -21.74 -0.79
CA GLY A 44 -23.91 -23.00 -1.25
C GLY A 44 -23.11 -24.27 -0.88
N GLN A 45 -21.95 -24.13 -0.24
CA GLN A 45 -21.13 -25.26 0.21
C GLN A 45 -21.37 -25.58 1.69
N PRO A 46 -21.14 -26.84 2.13
CA PRO A 46 -21.21 -27.18 3.54
C PRO A 46 -20.20 -26.42 4.39
N ILE A 47 -20.62 -25.95 5.57
CA ILE A 47 -19.75 -25.20 6.49
C ILE A 47 -18.52 -25.99 6.93
N PHE A 48 -18.57 -27.32 6.86
CA PHE A 48 -17.48 -28.24 7.21
C PHE A 48 -16.27 -28.12 6.27
N GLU A 49 -16.46 -27.55 5.07
CA GLU A 49 -15.37 -27.26 4.11
C GLU A 49 -14.68 -25.92 4.38
N ALA A 50 -15.23 -25.10 5.26
CA ALA A 50 -14.67 -23.79 5.57
C ALA A 50 -13.46 -23.92 6.50
N ILE A 51 -12.25 -23.77 5.95
CA ILE A 51 -10.98 -23.75 6.69
C ILE A 51 -10.54 -22.29 6.88
N PRO A 52 -10.57 -21.74 8.12
CA PRO A 52 -10.30 -20.32 8.36
C PRO A 52 -9.00 -19.82 7.74
N SER A 53 -7.89 -20.53 7.97
CA SER A 53 -6.57 -20.11 7.46
C SER A 53 -6.49 -20.08 5.93
N GLN A 54 -7.19 -20.97 5.25
CA GLN A 54 -7.25 -21.00 3.80
C GLN A 54 -8.09 -19.84 3.25
N ILE A 55 -9.21 -19.54 3.93
CA ILE A 55 -10.06 -18.40 3.60
C ILE A 55 -9.28 -17.10 3.78
N GLU A 56 -8.56 -16.93 4.91
CA GLU A 56 -7.71 -15.76 5.16
C GLU A 56 -6.65 -15.57 4.06
N SER A 57 -5.98 -16.66 3.68
CA SER A 57 -4.97 -16.62 2.60
C SER A 57 -5.58 -16.22 1.26
N ASN A 58 -6.75 -16.79 0.92
CA ASN A 58 -7.45 -16.49 -0.32
C ASN A 58 -7.90 -15.01 -0.35
N LEU A 59 -8.43 -14.50 0.77
CA LEU A 59 -8.85 -13.11 0.87
C LEU A 59 -7.68 -12.13 0.77
N ARG A 60 -6.53 -12.41 1.43
CA ARG A 60 -5.32 -11.59 1.30
C ARG A 60 -4.79 -11.58 -0.14
N SER A 61 -4.92 -12.70 -0.84
CA SER A 61 -4.54 -12.83 -2.25
C SER A 61 -5.44 -12.02 -3.18
N ALA A 62 -6.76 -12.09 -2.94
CA ALA A 62 -7.76 -11.41 -3.75
C ALA A 62 -7.80 -9.89 -3.47
N PHE A 63 -7.51 -9.48 -2.23
CA PHE A 63 -7.59 -8.10 -1.75
C PHE A 63 -6.28 -7.65 -1.09
N PRO A 64 -5.26 -7.27 -1.85
CA PRO A 64 -3.98 -6.76 -1.33
C PRO A 64 -4.12 -5.47 -0.52
N ASP A 65 -5.25 -4.76 -0.65
CA ASP A 65 -5.64 -3.59 0.12
C ASP A 65 -6.07 -3.90 1.56
N LEU A 66 -6.06 -5.19 1.97
CA LEU A 66 -6.28 -5.59 3.35
C LEU A 66 -4.95 -5.67 4.12
N ALA A 67 -4.87 -4.91 5.21
CA ALA A 67 -3.75 -4.98 6.16
C ALA A 67 -3.87 -6.20 7.07
N ASN A 68 -5.09 -6.54 7.48
CA ASN A 68 -5.36 -7.72 8.28
C ASN A 68 -6.69 -8.38 7.89
N VAL A 69 -6.72 -9.70 8.02
CA VAL A 69 -7.91 -10.52 7.81
C VAL A 69 -7.95 -11.57 8.92
N SER A 70 -9.08 -11.70 9.56
CA SER A 70 -9.34 -12.75 10.55
C SER A 70 -10.69 -13.40 10.24
N VAL A 71 -10.70 -14.72 10.15
CA VAL A 71 -11.89 -15.48 9.80
C VAL A 71 -12.26 -16.42 10.94
N GLN A 72 -13.55 -16.40 11.30
CA GLN A 72 -14.13 -17.31 12.28
C GLN A 72 -15.29 -18.07 11.63
N VAL A 73 -15.26 -19.38 11.79
CA VAL A 73 -16.32 -20.28 11.33
C VAL A 73 -17.21 -20.64 12.51
N GLY A 74 -18.47 -20.28 12.41
CA GLY A 74 -19.50 -20.51 13.43
C GLY A 74 -20.57 -21.46 12.94
N PHE A 75 -20.83 -22.54 13.70
CA PHE A 75 -21.96 -23.42 13.42
C PHE A 75 -23.30 -22.74 13.70
N PRO A 76 -24.36 -23.08 12.93
CA PRO A 76 -24.38 -24.12 11.90
C PRO A 76 -23.84 -23.69 10.52
N ASN A 77 -23.86 -22.40 10.15
CA ASN A 77 -23.60 -21.97 8.77
C ASN A 77 -23.02 -20.53 8.65
N ARG A 78 -22.36 -20.02 9.70
CA ARG A 78 -21.85 -18.67 9.76
C ARG A 78 -20.36 -18.59 9.44
N ILE A 79 -19.97 -17.65 8.59
CA ILE A 79 -18.59 -17.24 8.38
C ILE A 79 -18.50 -15.76 8.75
N LEU A 80 -17.71 -15.46 9.79
CA LEU A 80 -17.44 -14.09 10.24
C LEU A 80 -16.07 -13.67 9.71
N VAL A 81 -16.02 -12.63 8.93
CA VAL A 81 -14.80 -12.09 8.35
C VAL A 81 -14.58 -10.69 8.92
N ASN A 82 -13.52 -10.54 9.71
CA ASN A 82 -13.08 -9.25 10.22
C ASN A 82 -11.90 -8.78 9.39
N VAL A 83 -11.98 -7.59 8.83
CA VAL A 83 -10.93 -7.00 8.00
C VAL A 83 -10.44 -5.67 8.55
N VAL A 84 -9.17 -5.37 8.28
CA VAL A 84 -8.60 -4.04 8.45
C VAL A 84 -8.06 -3.63 7.09
N GLU A 85 -8.63 -2.59 6.51
CA GLU A 85 -8.16 -2.06 5.23
C GLU A 85 -6.92 -1.19 5.43
N ARG A 86 -5.98 -1.23 4.45
CA ARG A 86 -4.81 -0.36 4.44
C ARG A 86 -5.22 1.09 4.25
N THR A 87 -4.58 1.98 4.98
CA THR A 87 -4.75 3.43 4.81
C THR A 87 -3.70 3.94 3.82
N PRO A 88 -4.09 4.35 2.61
CA PRO A 88 -3.13 4.90 1.66
C PRO A 88 -2.63 6.26 2.10
N LEU A 89 -1.37 6.56 1.80
CA LEU A 89 -0.73 7.86 1.98
C LEU A 89 -0.29 8.47 0.65
N LEU A 90 0.22 7.64 -0.27
CA LEU A 90 0.75 8.09 -1.54
C LEU A 90 -0.08 7.54 -2.70
N VAL A 91 -0.18 8.34 -3.76
CA VAL A 91 -0.56 7.89 -5.10
C VAL A 91 0.72 7.80 -5.92
N TRP A 92 1.14 6.59 -6.24
CA TRP A 92 2.33 6.32 -7.02
C TRP A 92 1.98 6.08 -8.47
N SER A 93 2.47 6.95 -9.36
CA SER A 93 2.23 6.87 -10.81
C SER A 93 3.53 6.52 -11.51
N GLN A 94 3.56 5.39 -12.22
CA GLN A 94 4.69 4.96 -13.04
C GLN A 94 4.21 4.57 -14.43
N GLY A 95 4.43 5.43 -15.41
CA GLY A 95 3.76 5.35 -16.69
C GLY A 95 2.24 5.41 -16.53
N ASP A 96 1.53 4.45 -17.13
CA ASP A 96 0.06 4.35 -17.04
C ASP A 96 -0.42 3.61 -15.79
N LYS A 97 0.51 3.10 -14.97
CA LYS A 97 0.18 2.35 -13.78
C LYS A 97 0.06 3.26 -12.57
N ILE A 98 -1.09 3.22 -11.91
CA ILE A 98 -1.36 3.93 -10.67
C ILE A 98 -1.54 2.91 -9.55
N THR A 99 -0.82 3.10 -8.44
CA THR A 99 -0.95 2.30 -7.23
C THR A 99 -1.01 3.21 -6.01
N TRP A 100 -1.66 2.75 -4.94
CA TRP A 100 -1.59 3.40 -3.65
C TRP A 100 -0.53 2.74 -2.78
N ILE A 101 0.08 3.51 -1.90
CA ILE A 101 1.11 3.05 -0.98
C ILE A 101 0.73 3.50 0.43
N ASP A 102 0.79 2.57 1.40
CA ASP A 102 0.56 2.86 2.81
C ASP A 102 1.83 3.30 3.55
N SER A 103 1.73 3.56 4.86
CA SER A 103 2.85 3.97 5.71
C SER A 103 3.95 2.91 5.83
N ASN A 104 3.63 1.65 5.57
CA ASN A 104 4.58 0.54 5.60
C ASN A 104 5.25 0.30 4.25
N GLY A 105 5.01 1.17 3.27
CA GLY A 105 5.56 1.05 1.93
C GLY A 105 4.90 -0.03 1.07
N VAL A 106 3.82 -0.63 1.52
CA VAL A 106 3.11 -1.68 0.78
C VAL A 106 2.24 -1.04 -0.30
N SER A 107 2.37 -1.54 -1.53
CA SER A 107 1.59 -1.06 -2.68
C SER A 107 0.36 -1.92 -2.92
N PHE A 108 -0.76 -1.28 -3.28
CA PHE A 108 -2.02 -1.94 -3.60
C PHE A 108 -2.82 -1.12 -4.62
N MET A 109 -3.82 -1.76 -5.22
CA MET A 109 -4.66 -1.12 -6.23
C MET A 109 -5.58 -0.07 -5.61
N PRO A 110 -5.79 1.08 -6.25
CA PRO A 110 -6.74 2.09 -5.82
C PRO A 110 -8.16 1.53 -5.71
N ARG A 111 -8.84 1.84 -4.59
CA ARG A 111 -10.24 1.49 -4.39
C ARG A 111 -11.01 2.67 -3.78
N GLY A 112 -12.01 3.14 -4.50
CA GLY A 112 -12.79 4.31 -4.08
C GLY A 112 -12.04 5.63 -4.22
N ASN A 113 -12.44 6.63 -3.44
CA ASN A 113 -11.82 7.96 -3.41
C ASN A 113 -11.34 8.27 -2.00
N VAL A 114 -10.06 8.56 -1.84
CA VAL A 114 -9.45 8.96 -0.57
C VAL A 114 -8.80 10.34 -0.78
N PRO A 115 -9.30 11.39 -0.09
CA PRO A 115 -8.72 12.72 -0.21
C PRO A 115 -7.37 12.82 0.51
N GLY A 116 -6.54 13.79 0.10
CA GLY A 116 -5.30 14.13 0.80
C GLY A 116 -4.11 13.18 0.55
N LEU A 117 -4.21 12.31 -0.43
CA LEU A 117 -3.07 11.48 -0.85
C LEU A 117 -2.01 12.34 -1.54
N ILE A 118 -0.74 12.03 -1.28
CA ILE A 118 0.40 12.72 -1.88
C ILE A 118 0.69 12.08 -3.25
N PRO A 119 0.56 12.83 -4.36
CA PRO A 119 0.90 12.32 -5.68
C PRO A 119 2.42 12.27 -5.86
N VAL A 120 2.93 11.13 -6.32
CA VAL A 120 4.33 10.91 -6.66
C VAL A 120 4.41 10.35 -8.08
N ALA A 121 5.06 11.09 -8.98
CA ALA A 121 5.38 10.62 -10.32
C ALA A 121 6.72 9.88 -10.30
N SER A 122 6.74 8.64 -10.73
CA SER A 122 7.97 7.83 -10.74
C SER A 122 8.52 7.62 -12.13
N ASN A 123 9.81 7.93 -12.29
CA ASN A 123 10.58 7.68 -13.53
C ASN A 123 11.14 6.26 -13.61
N GLY A 124 10.91 5.43 -12.58
CA GLY A 124 11.39 4.05 -12.56
C GLY A 124 11.02 3.30 -11.29
N THR A 125 11.42 2.05 -11.21
CA THR A 125 11.09 1.19 -10.06
C THR A 125 12.06 1.43 -8.91
N PRO A 126 11.57 1.56 -7.65
CA PRO A 126 12.44 1.62 -6.49
C PRO A 126 13.33 0.38 -6.34
N PRO A 127 14.48 0.48 -5.67
CA PRO A 127 15.33 -0.67 -5.38
C PRO A 127 14.54 -1.75 -4.63
N LYS A 128 14.71 -2.99 -5.05
CA LYS A 128 14.09 -4.13 -4.38
C LYS A 128 14.63 -4.25 -2.95
N LEU A 129 13.73 -4.20 -1.98
CA LEU A 129 14.09 -4.38 -0.58
C LEU A 129 14.38 -5.85 -0.26
N PRO A 130 15.26 -6.12 0.70
CA PRO A 130 15.43 -7.46 1.23
C PRO A 130 14.09 -7.96 1.78
N GLY A 131 13.59 -9.07 1.25
CA GLY A 131 12.36 -9.68 1.76
C GLY A 131 12.59 -10.28 3.14
N ASP A 132 11.66 -10.08 4.07
CA ASP A 132 11.63 -10.83 5.32
C ASP A 132 10.93 -12.19 5.07
N PRO A 133 11.63 -13.33 5.24
CA PRO A 133 11.03 -14.65 5.05
C PRO A 133 9.85 -14.94 6.00
N LYS A 134 9.73 -14.16 7.09
CA LYS A 134 8.64 -14.29 8.07
C LYS A 134 7.40 -13.48 7.71
N GLN A 135 7.55 -12.51 6.81
CA GLN A 135 6.43 -11.70 6.33
C GLN A 135 5.71 -12.39 5.17
N SER A 136 4.40 -12.28 5.18
CA SER A 136 3.60 -12.65 4.03
C SER A 136 4.01 -11.84 2.78
N VAL A 137 3.93 -12.45 1.61
CA VAL A 137 4.20 -11.77 0.32
C VAL A 137 3.34 -10.49 0.16
N TYR A 138 2.15 -10.48 0.74
CA TYR A 138 1.22 -9.34 0.71
C TYR A 138 1.56 -8.21 1.70
N GLU A 139 2.53 -8.44 2.58
CA GLU A 139 3.00 -7.47 3.58
C GLU A 139 4.38 -6.90 3.22
N GLN A 140 5.01 -7.44 2.17
CA GLN A 140 6.32 -6.96 1.75
C GLN A 140 6.22 -5.57 1.14
N PRO A 141 7.07 -4.63 1.60
CA PRO A 141 7.04 -3.28 1.09
C PRO A 141 7.55 -3.21 -0.36
N PHE A 142 6.85 -2.44 -1.18
CA PHE A 142 7.27 -2.07 -2.52
C PHE A 142 8.35 -0.98 -2.49
N ILE A 143 8.25 -0.05 -1.52
CA ILE A 143 9.21 1.03 -1.27
C ILE A 143 9.54 1.05 0.22
N ASP A 144 10.77 1.46 0.55
CA ASP A 144 11.19 1.57 1.95
C ASP A 144 10.21 2.44 2.76
N PRO A 145 9.69 1.97 3.89
CA PRO A 145 8.85 2.77 4.78
C PRO A 145 9.50 4.09 5.19
N ALA A 146 10.82 4.13 5.36
CA ALA A 146 11.55 5.36 5.63
C ALA A 146 11.45 6.36 4.46
N MET A 147 11.42 5.87 3.22
CA MET A 147 11.20 6.72 2.03
C MET A 147 9.79 7.29 2.02
N VAL A 148 8.76 6.50 2.40
CA VAL A 148 7.39 7.02 2.55
C VAL A 148 7.35 8.16 3.55
N GLN A 149 7.97 8.00 4.73
CA GLN A 149 8.04 9.04 5.75
C GLN A 149 8.81 10.28 5.28
N ALA A 150 9.89 10.09 4.52
CA ALA A 150 10.65 11.19 3.95
C ALA A 150 9.81 11.98 2.92
N ILE A 151 9.04 11.30 2.07
CA ILE A 151 8.10 11.92 1.13
C ILE A 151 7.04 12.74 1.88
N VAL A 152 6.43 12.17 2.92
CA VAL A 152 5.46 12.86 3.77
C VAL A 152 6.07 14.11 4.41
N THR A 153 7.33 14.03 4.87
CA THR A 153 8.05 15.15 5.49
C THR A 153 8.40 16.25 4.48
N LEU A 154 8.74 15.87 3.25
CA LEU A 154 9.09 16.79 2.17
C LEU A 154 7.87 17.46 1.54
N HIS A 155 6.74 16.79 1.46
CA HIS A 155 5.55 17.26 0.74
C HIS A 155 5.13 18.71 1.09
N PRO A 156 5.14 19.15 2.38
CA PRO A 156 4.79 20.53 2.73
C PRO A 156 5.78 21.60 2.17
N GLN A 157 6.96 21.18 1.71
CA GLN A 157 7.98 22.08 1.15
C GLN A 157 7.91 22.15 -0.39
N VAL A 158 7.11 21.28 -1.00
CA VAL A 158 6.93 21.25 -2.45
C VAL A 158 6.16 22.49 -2.89
N PRO A 159 6.64 23.27 -3.87
CA PRO A 159 5.91 24.40 -4.39
C PRO A 159 4.54 24.01 -4.92
N ALA A 160 3.55 24.89 -4.72
CA ALA A 160 2.19 24.63 -5.18
C ALA A 160 2.14 24.35 -6.69
N GLY A 161 1.47 23.29 -7.08
CA GLY A 161 1.36 22.87 -8.48
C GLY A 161 2.53 22.04 -9.02
N SER A 162 3.58 21.85 -8.22
CA SER A 162 4.71 20.98 -8.59
C SER A 162 4.42 19.53 -8.22
N PRO A 163 4.69 18.56 -9.09
CA PRO A 163 4.59 17.16 -8.73
C PRO A 163 5.80 16.74 -7.89
N MET A 164 5.58 15.90 -6.86
CA MET A 164 6.66 15.12 -6.29
C MET A 164 7.11 14.07 -7.31
N VAL A 165 8.43 13.86 -7.38
CA VAL A 165 9.05 12.94 -8.34
C VAL A 165 9.94 11.95 -7.58
N TYR A 166 9.91 10.70 -8.01
CA TYR A 166 10.90 9.70 -7.65
C TYR A 166 11.72 9.31 -8.88
N ASP A 167 13.03 9.36 -8.75
CA ASP A 167 13.98 8.91 -9.78
C ASP A 167 14.91 7.81 -9.19
N PRO A 168 15.12 6.68 -9.89
CA PRO A 168 15.97 5.60 -9.39
C PRO A 168 17.42 5.99 -9.15
N THR A 169 17.90 7.05 -9.85
CA THR A 169 19.29 7.54 -9.74
C THR A 169 19.41 8.62 -8.67
N TYR A 170 18.44 9.56 -8.65
CA TYR A 170 18.52 10.75 -7.81
C TYR A 170 17.63 10.69 -6.56
N GLY A 171 16.79 9.65 -6.43
CA GLY A 171 15.89 9.48 -5.31
C GLY A 171 14.63 10.36 -5.39
N MET A 172 14.15 10.79 -4.24
CA MET A 172 12.94 11.63 -4.13
C MET A 172 13.27 13.11 -4.35
N GLY A 173 12.30 13.83 -4.93
CA GLY A 173 12.42 15.25 -5.20
C GLY A 173 11.15 15.86 -5.75
N TRP A 174 11.28 16.98 -6.45
CA TRP A 174 10.20 17.60 -7.21
C TRP A 174 10.72 18.36 -8.42
N GLN A 175 9.81 18.68 -9.34
CA GLN A 175 10.07 19.61 -10.43
C GLN A 175 9.71 21.02 -9.94
N ASP A 176 10.70 21.93 -9.89
CA ASP A 176 10.47 23.29 -9.44
C ASP A 176 9.78 24.12 -10.56
N PRO A 177 8.84 25.03 -10.23
CA PRO A 177 8.20 25.91 -11.21
C PRO A 177 9.17 26.82 -11.97
N HIS A 178 10.36 27.08 -11.43
CA HIS A 178 11.40 27.87 -12.10
C HIS A 178 12.18 27.08 -13.16
N GLY A 179 11.88 25.79 -13.34
CA GLY A 179 12.40 24.97 -14.44
C GLY A 179 13.51 24.00 -14.09
N TRP A 180 13.96 23.92 -12.84
CA TRP A 180 14.94 22.93 -12.42
C TRP A 180 14.34 21.78 -11.64
N SER A 181 15.03 20.64 -11.65
CA SER A 181 14.69 19.49 -10.80
C SER A 181 15.43 19.59 -9.46
N VAL A 182 14.78 19.23 -8.37
CA VAL A 182 15.36 19.18 -7.03
C VAL A 182 15.33 17.75 -6.54
N TYR A 183 16.46 17.22 -6.03
CA TYR A 183 16.55 15.87 -5.48
C TYR A 183 17.21 15.83 -4.10
N PHE A 184 16.60 15.06 -3.20
CA PHE A 184 17.02 14.84 -1.82
C PHE A 184 17.72 13.49 -1.61
N GLY A 185 17.84 12.70 -2.68
CA GLY A 185 18.52 11.42 -2.67
C GLY A 185 17.63 10.25 -2.28
N GLN A 186 18.25 9.07 -2.29
CA GLN A 186 17.63 7.83 -1.79
C GLN A 186 17.83 7.66 -0.27
N ASN A 187 18.83 8.34 0.30
CA ASN A 187 19.04 8.34 1.74
C ASN A 187 18.02 9.24 2.43
N THR A 188 17.21 8.65 3.29
CA THR A 188 16.11 9.28 4.01
C THR A 188 16.52 9.97 5.33
N GLN A 189 17.81 9.94 5.67
CA GLN A 189 18.32 10.58 6.88
C GLN A 189 18.40 12.10 6.71
N ASP A 190 18.23 12.81 7.83
CA ASP A 190 18.42 14.26 7.95
C ASP A 190 17.62 15.12 6.96
N ILE A 191 16.42 14.67 6.55
CA ILE A 191 15.55 15.40 5.62
C ILE A 191 15.35 16.87 6.03
N PRO A 192 15.08 17.22 7.30
CA PRO A 192 14.95 18.62 7.70
C PRO A 192 16.22 19.45 7.46
N MET A 193 17.41 18.86 7.60
CA MET A 193 18.67 19.54 7.33
C MET A 193 18.89 19.71 5.82
N LYS A 194 18.56 18.67 5.02
CA LYS A 194 18.62 18.77 3.55
C LYS A 194 17.71 19.88 3.02
N VAL A 195 16.54 20.07 3.60
CA VAL A 195 15.63 21.18 3.26
C VAL A 195 16.29 22.53 3.55
N LYS A 196 16.94 22.70 4.71
CA LYS A 196 17.66 23.94 5.05
C LYS A 196 18.79 24.22 4.07
N VAL A 197 19.57 23.21 3.70
CA VAL A 197 20.65 23.32 2.71
C VAL A 197 20.08 23.72 1.34
N TYR A 198 18.98 23.11 0.92
CA TYR A 198 18.28 23.49 -0.30
C TYR A 198 17.86 24.97 -0.29
N GLN A 199 17.24 25.45 0.79
CA GLN A 199 16.85 26.86 0.94
C GLN A 199 18.05 27.81 0.85
N ALA A 200 19.18 27.47 1.50
CA ALA A 200 20.40 28.25 1.42
C ALA A 200 20.98 28.31 -0.02
N ILE A 201 20.91 27.21 -0.76
CA ILE A 201 21.28 27.17 -2.19
C ILE A 201 20.36 28.07 -2.99
N LEU A 202 19.05 28.01 -2.81
CA LEU A 202 18.09 28.88 -3.49
C LEU A 202 18.39 30.35 -3.27
N ASP A 203 18.63 30.75 -2.02
CA ASP A 203 19.01 32.14 -1.69
C ASP A 203 20.28 32.57 -2.41
N SER A 204 21.26 31.68 -2.51
CA SER A 204 22.53 31.95 -3.18
C SER A 204 22.38 32.11 -4.69
N ILE A 205 21.75 31.15 -5.35
CA ILE A 205 21.57 31.15 -6.83
C ILE A 205 20.69 32.33 -7.28
N THR A 206 19.63 32.62 -6.49
CA THR A 206 18.74 33.76 -6.77
C THR A 206 19.51 35.10 -6.73
N LYS A 207 20.35 35.33 -5.70
CA LYS A 207 21.19 36.54 -5.58
C LYS A 207 22.20 36.67 -6.72
N GLN A 208 22.68 35.55 -7.26
CA GLN A 208 23.67 35.51 -8.32
C GLN A 208 23.05 35.47 -9.72
N GLY A 209 21.71 35.35 -9.84
CA GLY A 209 21.03 35.25 -11.12
C GLY A 209 21.33 33.92 -11.85
N ILE A 210 21.71 32.87 -11.12
CA ILE A 210 22.03 31.58 -11.69
C ILE A 210 20.74 30.80 -11.88
N GLN A 211 20.56 30.18 -13.04
CA GLN A 211 19.43 29.27 -13.36
C GLN A 211 19.96 27.87 -13.59
N PRO A 212 19.94 27.01 -12.55
CA PRO A 212 20.37 25.64 -12.70
C PRO A 212 19.33 24.80 -13.47
N THR A 213 19.72 23.64 -13.93
CA THR A 213 18.80 22.61 -14.46
C THR A 213 18.48 21.56 -13.40
N LEU A 214 19.37 21.41 -12.42
CA LEU A 214 19.25 20.43 -11.34
C LEU A 214 19.92 20.96 -10.07
N ILE A 215 19.28 20.71 -8.92
CA ILE A 215 19.86 20.91 -7.59
C ILE A 215 19.78 19.56 -6.86
N SER A 216 20.92 19.09 -6.34
CA SER A 216 20.98 17.89 -5.52
C SER A 216 21.49 18.22 -4.13
N VAL A 217 20.71 17.80 -3.14
CA VAL A 217 21.04 17.87 -1.70
C VAL A 217 21.06 16.47 -1.07
N GLU A 218 21.34 15.47 -1.88
CA GLU A 218 21.45 14.08 -1.41
C GLU A 218 22.48 13.94 -0.29
N TYR A 219 23.66 14.56 -0.49
CA TYR A 219 24.75 14.55 0.47
C TYR A 219 24.94 15.94 1.09
N LEU A 220 24.75 16.03 2.41
CA LEU A 220 24.86 17.31 3.15
C LEU A 220 26.24 17.94 3.06
N ASN A 221 27.30 17.13 2.91
CA ASN A 221 28.69 17.57 2.78
C ASN A 221 29.12 17.87 1.34
N ALA A 222 28.29 17.55 0.36
CA ALA A 222 28.58 17.75 -1.06
C ALA A 222 27.32 18.08 -1.86
N PRO A 223 26.51 19.08 -1.46
CA PRO A 223 25.39 19.52 -2.27
C PRO A 223 25.91 20.18 -3.55
N PHE A 224 25.19 20.03 -4.65
CA PHE A 224 25.61 20.64 -5.91
C PHE A 224 24.40 21.07 -6.76
N TYR A 225 24.67 21.95 -7.70
CA TYR A 225 23.74 22.32 -8.78
C TYR A 225 24.47 22.33 -10.12
N LYS A 226 23.74 22.15 -11.21
CA LYS A 226 24.23 22.23 -12.61
C LYS A 226 23.26 23.11 -13.43
#